data_53c657ae2552b70b748e75003e867b39
#
_entry.id   53c657ae2552b70b748e75003e867b39
#
_cell.length_a   1.000
_cell.length_b   1.000
_cell.length_c   1.000
_cell.angle_alpha   90.00
_cell.angle_beta   90.00
_cell.angle_gamma   90.00
#
_symmetry.space_group_name_H-M   'P 1'
#
loop_
_entity.id
_entity.type
_entity.pdbx_description
1 polymer ?
#
loop_
_entity_poly.entity_id
_entity_poly.type
_entity_poly.pdbx_seq_one_letter_code
_entity_poly.pdbx_strand_id
1 'polypeptide(L)' 'MKVQILGSGCSKCKLLEQHAREAVAELGIQADIEKVMEVETIMEMGVMSTPALAIDGIVKSVGRVLSKDQVIAHLKGGK' A
#
# COMPACT_ATOMS: atom_id res chain seq x y z
N MET A 1 1.09 3.14 12.84
CA MET A 1 0.40 3.09 11.53
C MET A 1 0.83 1.87 10.75
N LYS A 2 -0.08 1.16 10.18
CA LYS A 2 0.24 -0.03 9.39
C LYS A 2 -0.08 0.24 7.93
N VAL A 3 0.92 0.07 7.07
CA VAL A 3 0.77 0.22 5.62
C VAL A 3 0.81 -1.17 5.00
N GLN A 4 -0.24 -1.55 4.30
CA GLN A 4 -0.34 -2.87 3.70
C GLN A 4 -0.27 -2.77 2.19
N ILE A 5 0.61 -3.58 1.60
CA ILE A 5 0.73 -3.70 0.15
C ILE A 5 0.10 -5.03 -0.23
N LEU A 6 -1.01 -4.96 -0.93
CA LEU A 6 -1.78 -6.15 -1.28
C LEU A 6 -1.43 -6.58 -2.70
N GLY A 7 -0.94 -7.79 -2.84
CA GLY A 7 -0.60 -8.33 -4.14
C GLY A 7 0.24 -9.58 -4.02
N SER A 8 0.37 -10.31 -5.11
CA SER A 8 1.03 -11.61 -5.14
C SER A 8 2.52 -11.54 -5.48
N GLY A 9 3.16 -10.40 -5.26
CA GLY A 9 4.61 -10.27 -5.46
C GLY A 9 5.04 -10.00 -6.88
N CYS A 10 4.14 -9.52 -7.73
CA CYS A 10 4.50 -9.13 -9.08
C CYS A 10 5.38 -7.87 -9.07
N SER A 11 5.97 -7.54 -10.21
CA SER A 11 6.86 -6.38 -10.29
C SER A 11 6.17 -5.08 -9.90
N LYS A 12 4.90 -4.93 -10.24
CA LYS A 12 4.12 -3.75 -9.86
C LYS A 12 3.91 -3.67 -8.36
N CYS A 13 3.69 -4.83 -7.72
CA CYS A 13 3.53 -4.88 -6.27
C CYS A 13 4.82 -4.47 -5.56
N LYS A 14 5.96 -4.93 -6.09
CA LYS A 14 7.26 -4.57 -5.53
C LYS A 14 7.54 -3.09 -5.69
N LEU A 15 7.15 -2.52 -6.83
CA LEU A 15 7.35 -1.10 -7.07
C LEU A 15 6.50 -0.26 -6.13
N LEU A 16 5.26 -0.65 -5.90
CA LEU A 16 4.39 0.04 -4.95
C LEU A 16 4.97 -0.03 -3.54
N GLU A 17 5.48 -1.19 -3.16
CA GLU A 17 6.14 -1.35 -1.86
C GLU A 17 7.32 -0.41 -1.73
N GLN A 18 8.14 -0.31 -2.77
CA GLN A 18 9.30 0.58 -2.76
C GLN A 18 8.86 2.03 -2.57
N HIS A 19 7.85 2.46 -3.30
CA HIS A 19 7.33 3.82 -3.17
C HIS A 19 6.79 4.08 -1.77
N ALA A 20 6.11 3.08 -1.19
CA ALA A 20 5.57 3.21 0.16
C ALA A 20 6.69 3.34 1.19
N ARG A 21 7.77 2.56 1.05
CA ARG A 21 8.91 2.65 1.96
C ARG A 21 9.60 4.01 1.85
N GLU A 22 9.73 4.51 0.63
CA GLU A 22 10.33 5.83 0.40
C GLU A 22 9.46 6.93 1.00
N ALA A 23 8.15 6.82 0.86
CA ALA A 23 7.22 7.80 1.42
C ALA A 23 7.31 7.84 2.95
N VAL A 24 7.33 6.68 3.58
CA VAL A 24 7.45 6.59 5.04
C VAL A 24 8.77 7.20 5.51
N ALA A 25 9.86 6.91 4.80
CA ALA A 25 11.17 7.44 5.14
C ALA A 25 11.23 8.96 4.99
N GLU A 26 10.64 9.46 3.91
CA GLU A 26 10.64 10.90 3.67
C GLU A 26 9.83 11.67 4.70
N LEU A 27 8.70 11.10 5.15
CA LEU A 27 7.88 11.73 6.17
C LEU A 27 8.46 11.57 7.58
N GLY A 28 9.41 10.67 7.76
CA GLY A 28 10.00 10.42 9.05
C GLY A 28 9.03 9.86 10.07
N ILE A 29 7.98 9.19 9.63
CA ILE A 29 6.99 8.61 10.51
C ILE A 29 7.31 7.15 10.79
N GLN A 30 6.79 6.65 11.90
CA GLN A 30 6.88 5.24 12.21
C GLN A 30 5.68 4.51 11.63
N ALA A 31 5.93 3.65 10.65
CA ALA A 31 4.89 2.86 10.04
C ALA A 31 5.44 1.48 9.72
N ASP A 32 4.63 0.47 9.96
CA ASP A 32 4.96 -0.90 9.61
C ASP A 32 4.45 -1.18 8.20
N ILE A 33 5.34 -1.65 7.33
CA ILE A 33 4.95 -2.00 5.98
C ILE A 33 4.82 -3.51 5.91
N GLU A 34 3.62 -3.97 5.62
CA GLU A 34 3.30 -5.38 5.56
C GLU A 34 2.86 -5.75 4.15
N LYS A 35 3.38 -6.86 3.65
CA LYS A 35 2.95 -7.38 2.36
C LYS A 35 1.86 -8.41 2.57
N VAL A 36 0.71 -8.21 1.95
CA VAL A 36 -0.40 -9.16 2.01
C VAL A 36 -0.45 -9.87 0.67
N MET A 37 -0.05 -11.13 0.66
CA MET A 37 0.10 -11.89 -0.56
C MET A 37 -0.97 -12.98 -0.72
N GLU A 38 -1.75 -13.23 0.30
CA GLU A 38 -2.78 -14.26 0.26
C GLU A 38 -4.01 -13.73 -0.46
N VAL A 39 -4.40 -14.43 -1.51
CA VAL A 39 -5.54 -14.02 -2.34
C VAL A 39 -6.81 -13.93 -1.51
N GLU A 40 -7.02 -14.89 -0.62
CA GLU A 40 -8.21 -14.89 0.23
C GLU A 40 -8.31 -13.64 1.09
N THR A 41 -7.20 -13.25 1.71
CA THR A 41 -7.16 -12.05 2.54
C THR A 41 -7.42 -10.80 1.71
N ILE A 42 -6.81 -10.74 0.52
CA ILE A 42 -7.01 -9.62 -0.39
C ILE A 42 -8.48 -9.50 -0.78
N MET A 43 -9.11 -10.61 -1.09
CA MET A 43 -10.53 -10.62 -1.45
C MET A 43 -11.42 -10.21 -0.29
N GLU A 44 -11.07 -10.66 0.93
CA GLU A 44 -11.82 -10.28 2.12
C GLU A 44 -11.78 -8.78 2.38
N MET A 45 -10.70 -8.14 1.97
CA MET A 45 -10.58 -6.68 2.08
C MET A 45 -11.31 -5.93 0.98
N GLY A 46 -11.98 -6.65 0.09
CA GLY A 46 -12.74 -6.03 -1.01
C GLY A 46 -11.90 -5.62 -2.19
N VAL A 47 -10.67 -6.15 -2.30
CA VAL A 47 -9.77 -5.79 -3.38
C VAL A 47 -9.91 -6.78 -4.52
N MET A 48 -10.29 -6.29 -5.68
CA MET A 48 -10.48 -7.13 -6.86
C MET A 48 -9.32 -7.04 -7.85
N SER A 49 -8.45 -6.07 -7.68
CA SER A 49 -7.30 -5.88 -8.56
C SER A 49 -6.07 -5.56 -7.73
N THR A 50 -4.91 -6.06 -8.15
CA THR A 50 -3.65 -5.80 -7.47
C THR A 50 -2.68 -5.10 -8.42
N PRO A 51 -1.73 -4.33 -7.90
CA PRO A 51 -1.46 -4.08 -6.49
C PRO A 51 -2.46 -3.11 -5.86
N ALA A 52 -2.61 -3.18 -4.54
CA ALA A 52 -3.46 -2.27 -3.82
C ALA A 52 -2.75 -1.78 -2.56
N LEU A 53 -3.13 -0.61 -2.10
CA LEU A 53 -2.57 0.00 -0.91
C LEU A 53 -3.65 0.16 0.14
N ALA A 54 -3.36 -0.30 1.36
CA ALA A 54 -4.25 -0.10 2.50
C ALA A 54 -3.46 0.52 3.65
N ILE A 55 -4.10 1.40 4.38
CA ILE A 55 -3.50 2.06 5.53
C ILE A 55 -4.44 1.86 6.72
N ASP A 56 -3.91 1.25 7.79
CA ASP A 56 -4.67 0.94 9.00
C ASP A 56 -5.97 0.19 8.69
N GLY A 57 -5.90 -0.75 7.75
CA GLY A 57 -7.03 -1.59 7.39
C GLY A 57 -7.99 -0.97 6.39
N ILE A 58 -7.74 0.26 5.96
CA ILE A 58 -8.60 0.96 5.01
C ILE A 58 -7.91 0.96 3.64
N VAL A 59 -8.57 0.39 2.65
CA VAL A 59 -8.03 0.33 1.28
C VAL A 59 -8.08 1.73 0.67
N LYS A 60 -6.91 2.23 0.27
CA LYS A 60 -6.79 3.58 -0.30
C LYS A 60 -6.68 3.57 -1.81
N SER A 61 -6.17 2.49 -2.39
CA SER A 61 -5.98 2.41 -3.83
C SER A 61 -6.07 0.96 -4.26
N VAL A 62 -6.63 0.73 -5.43
CA VAL A 62 -6.82 -0.61 -5.99
C VAL A 62 -6.38 -0.61 -7.45
N GLY A 63 -5.54 -1.58 -7.80
CA GLY A 63 -5.13 -1.79 -9.19
C GLY A 63 -4.17 -0.75 -9.74
N ARG A 64 -3.50 0.00 -8.87
CA ARG A 64 -2.59 1.06 -9.29
C ARG A 64 -1.27 1.01 -8.55
N VAL A 65 -0.20 1.40 -9.25
CA VAL A 65 1.09 1.68 -8.60
C VAL A 65 1.11 3.17 -8.32
N LEU A 66 0.93 3.53 -7.07
CA LEU A 66 0.98 4.93 -6.67
C LEU A 66 2.42 5.40 -6.67
N SER A 67 2.64 6.66 -7.05
CA SER A 67 3.95 7.27 -6.92
C SER A 67 4.23 7.55 -5.44
N LYS A 68 5.51 7.87 -5.14
CA LYS A 68 5.88 8.24 -3.78
C LYS A 68 5.02 9.41 -3.28
N ASP A 69 4.83 10.42 -4.11
CA ASP A 69 4.05 11.59 -3.72
C ASP A 69 2.59 11.25 -3.43
N GLN A 70 2.01 10.34 -4.21
CA GLN A 70 0.64 9.90 -3.97
C GLN A 70 0.53 9.12 -2.67
N VAL A 71 1.52 8.27 -2.37
CA VAL A 71 1.53 7.55 -1.11
C VAL A 71 1.67 8.52 0.06
N ILE A 72 2.53 9.52 -0.07
CA ILE A 72 2.69 10.55 0.95
C ILE A 72 1.36 11.25 1.25
N ALA A 73 0.62 11.58 0.20
CA ALA A 73 -0.68 12.23 0.38
C ALA A 73 -1.64 11.37 1.19
N HIS A 74 -1.65 10.06 0.94
CA HIS A 74 -2.48 9.15 1.71
C HIS A 74 -1.99 9.01 3.16
N LEU A 75 -0.67 8.97 3.37
CA LEU A 75 -0.09 8.83 4.70
C LEU A 75 -0.34 10.06 5.56
N LYS A 76 -0.41 11.22 4.95
CA LYS A 76 -0.70 12.46 5.68
C LYS A 76 -2.17 12.58 6.07
N GLY A 77 -2.95 11.55 5.85
CA GLY A 77 -4.38 11.61 6.08
C GLY A 77 -5.09 12.42 5.02
N GLY A 78 -4.47 12.59 3.87
CA GLY A 78 -5.07 13.26 2.74
C GLY A 78 -6.31 12.52 2.29
N LYS A 79 -7.28 13.24 1.91
CA LYS A 79 -8.57 12.68 1.57
C LYS A 79 -8.65 12.28 0.12
#